data_7f4a57e1557b92954c83c78e20013af4
#
_entry.id   7f4a57e1557b92954c83c78e20013af4
#
_cell.length_a   1.000
_cell.length_b   1.000
_cell.length_c   1.000
_cell.angle_alpha   90.00
_cell.angle_beta   90.00
_cell.angle_gamma   90.00
#
_symmetry.space_group_name_H-M   'P 1'
#
loop_
_entity.id
_entity.type
_entity.pdbx_description
1 polymer ?
#
loop_
_entity_poly.entity_id
_entity_poly.type
_entity_poly.pdbx_seq_one_letter_code
_entity_poly.pdbx_strand_id
1 'polypeptide(L)'
;ATLWEQHASENSSADFIYKGPAGEEIKFIFNTFGYRLKKIRGTVPYRRLGLYTDYPFAPLLTGTGCPFSCAYCASSALQRKFARRETSEVVQEIREFYDSGVRDFAFYDDALLFDPDLHIKPILKAIVGAGLNARFHCPNGLHARFVDDDLASLMRASGFKTIRLGLETVNRGRQKQSGGKVTSGDLEHAVQVLKRRGFAKEEIGVYLMYGLPGQGLGEVKEGILFLESLGVRIHLTEFSPIPGTEYWRVLVENGIVGEGTDPLLTNNSVFSYLFSGYDPCEIDQLKVGVKKYNFEDFRERRGQTR
;
A
#
# COMPACT_ATOMS: atom_id res chain seq x y z
N ALA A 1 1.52 12.42 -14.24
CA ALA A 1 1.38 13.83 -14.69
C ALA A 1 1.28 14.80 -13.51
N THR A 2 0.53 14.49 -12.46
CA THR A 2 0.33 15.41 -11.33
C THR A 2 1.62 15.91 -10.67
N LEU A 3 2.64 15.07 -10.56
CA LEU A 3 3.94 15.41 -9.96
C LEU A 3 5.04 15.68 -11.00
N TRP A 4 4.76 15.42 -12.28
CA TRP A 4 5.66 15.60 -13.41
C TRP A 4 5.04 16.53 -14.46
N GLU A 5 4.46 17.66 -14.01
CA GLU A 5 3.70 18.60 -14.85
C GLU A 5 4.55 19.15 -16.00
N GLN A 6 5.75 19.64 -15.68
CA GLN A 6 6.66 20.19 -16.68
C GLN A 6 7.05 19.13 -17.72
N HIS A 7 7.49 17.94 -17.28
CA HIS A 7 7.83 16.86 -18.18
C HIS A 7 6.66 16.45 -19.08
N ALA A 8 5.44 16.34 -18.51
CA ALA A 8 4.25 16.04 -19.29
C ALA A 8 3.92 17.12 -20.32
N SER A 9 4.10 18.40 -19.96
CA SER A 9 3.91 19.54 -20.87
C SER A 9 4.88 19.54 -22.04
N GLU A 10 6.15 19.20 -21.79
CA GLU A 10 7.21 19.24 -22.79
C GLU A 10 7.25 17.99 -23.68
N ASN A 11 6.82 16.83 -23.16
CA ASN A 11 7.03 15.53 -23.80
C ASN A 11 5.72 14.77 -24.14
N SER A 12 4.55 15.41 -23.97
CA SER A 12 3.29 14.80 -24.40
C SER A 12 2.56 15.67 -25.42
N SER A 13 1.74 15.03 -26.25
CA SER A 13 0.82 15.71 -27.18
C SER A 13 -0.52 16.04 -26.53
N ALA A 14 -0.55 16.20 -25.21
CA ALA A 14 -1.77 16.49 -24.48
C ALA A 14 -2.18 17.96 -24.64
N ASP A 15 -3.40 18.21 -25.07
CA ASP A 15 -3.95 19.57 -25.18
C ASP A 15 -4.14 20.25 -23.81
N PHE A 16 -4.25 19.43 -22.75
CA PHE A 16 -4.45 19.90 -21.39
C PHE A 16 -3.89 18.93 -20.36
N ILE A 17 -3.19 19.49 -19.36
CA ILE A 17 -2.67 18.73 -18.22
C ILE A 17 -3.37 19.19 -16.94
N TYR A 18 -4.11 18.28 -16.30
CA TYR A 18 -4.76 18.52 -15.03
C TYR A 18 -3.92 18.01 -13.86
N LYS A 19 -3.71 18.88 -12.89
CA LYS A 19 -2.98 18.57 -11.65
C LYS A 19 -3.94 18.60 -10.47
N GLY A 20 -4.32 17.42 -9.99
CA GLY A 20 -5.20 17.30 -8.84
C GLY A 20 -6.02 16.03 -8.83
N PRO A 21 -6.77 15.78 -7.77
CA PRO A 21 -7.71 14.67 -7.71
C PRO A 21 -8.86 14.88 -8.71
N ALA A 22 -9.37 13.79 -9.26
CA ALA A 22 -10.55 13.82 -10.13
C ALA A 22 -11.80 14.18 -9.30
N GLY A 23 -12.03 15.47 -9.10
CA GLY A 23 -13.13 16.02 -8.33
C GLY A 23 -14.05 16.93 -9.14
N GLU A 24 -14.71 17.86 -8.46
CA GLU A 24 -15.63 18.83 -9.09
C GLU A 24 -14.91 19.72 -10.13
N GLU A 25 -13.64 20.01 -9.93
CA GLU A 25 -12.83 20.83 -10.85
C GLU A 25 -12.70 20.19 -12.24
N ILE A 26 -12.70 18.87 -12.32
CA ILE A 26 -12.67 18.15 -13.61
C ILE A 26 -13.88 18.47 -14.48
N LYS A 27 -15.04 18.82 -13.87
CA LYS A 27 -16.24 19.22 -14.60
C LYS A 27 -16.04 20.50 -15.38
N PHE A 28 -15.31 21.44 -14.80
CA PHE A 28 -14.97 22.69 -15.47
C PHE A 28 -14.16 22.41 -16.75
N ILE A 29 -13.17 21.53 -16.66
CA ILE A 29 -12.33 21.12 -17.79
C ILE A 29 -13.17 20.48 -18.89
N PHE A 30 -13.98 19.47 -18.54
CA PHE A 30 -14.84 18.81 -19.52
C PHE A 30 -15.85 19.77 -20.17
N ASN A 31 -16.39 20.72 -19.40
CA ASN A 31 -17.29 21.74 -19.95
C ASN A 31 -16.55 22.67 -20.93
N THR A 32 -15.28 22.99 -20.70
CA THR A 32 -14.44 23.78 -21.61
C THR A 32 -14.29 23.09 -22.98
N PHE A 33 -14.25 21.76 -22.99
CA PHE A 33 -14.21 20.95 -24.20
C PHE A 33 -15.61 20.56 -24.74
N GLY A 34 -16.68 21.18 -24.24
CA GLY A 34 -18.05 20.93 -24.71
C GLY A 34 -18.73 19.68 -24.14
N TYR A 35 -18.09 18.98 -23.21
CA TYR A 35 -18.68 17.80 -22.55
C TYR A 35 -19.42 18.21 -21.27
N ARG A 36 -20.70 17.89 -21.17
CA ARG A 36 -21.50 18.09 -19.94
C ARG A 36 -21.48 16.80 -19.09
N LEU A 37 -20.73 16.81 -18.01
CA LEU A 37 -20.74 15.72 -17.05
C LEU A 37 -22.02 15.81 -16.19
N LYS A 38 -22.78 14.73 -16.14
CA LYS A 38 -23.92 14.61 -15.22
C LYS A 38 -23.41 14.57 -13.79
N LYS A 39 -24.09 15.29 -12.88
CA LYS A 39 -23.80 15.21 -11.45
C LYS A 39 -24.20 13.82 -10.95
N ILE A 40 -23.21 13.01 -10.59
CA ILE A 40 -23.46 11.73 -9.92
C ILE A 40 -23.42 12.02 -8.42
N ARG A 41 -24.54 11.77 -7.73
CA ARG A 41 -24.60 11.88 -6.27
C ARG A 41 -24.11 10.57 -5.66
N GLY A 42 -23.19 10.68 -4.69
CA GLY A 42 -22.59 9.53 -4.00
C GLY A 42 -21.44 8.87 -4.75
N THR A 43 -20.82 7.91 -4.12
CA THR A 43 -19.79 7.04 -4.72
C THR A 43 -20.49 6.08 -5.69
N VAL A 44 -20.09 6.10 -6.95
CA VAL A 44 -20.59 5.09 -7.91
C VAL A 44 -19.64 3.90 -7.81
N PRO A 45 -20.10 2.74 -7.37
CA PRO A 45 -19.29 1.54 -7.42
C PRO A 45 -18.78 1.33 -8.86
N TYR A 46 -17.49 1.08 -9.04
CA TYR A 46 -16.90 0.91 -10.38
C TYR A 46 -17.59 -0.17 -11.21
N ARG A 47 -18.22 -1.16 -10.58
CA ARG A 47 -19.07 -2.19 -11.19
C ARG A 47 -20.20 -1.58 -12.03
N ARG A 48 -20.75 -0.42 -11.65
CA ARG A 48 -21.80 0.27 -12.41
C ARG A 48 -21.30 0.90 -13.69
N LEU A 49 -19.99 0.95 -13.89
CA LEU A 49 -19.38 1.45 -15.13
C LEU A 49 -19.49 0.45 -16.29
N GLY A 50 -19.86 -0.81 -16.03
CA GLY A 50 -20.00 -1.84 -17.06
C GLY A 50 -18.69 -2.18 -17.80
N LEU A 51 -17.54 -1.86 -17.19
CA LEU A 51 -16.24 -2.03 -17.84
C LEU A 51 -15.76 -3.50 -17.84
N TYR A 52 -16.33 -4.33 -16.98
CA TYR A 52 -15.99 -5.74 -16.86
C TYR A 52 -17.26 -6.59 -16.87
N THR A 53 -17.21 -7.74 -17.47
CA THR A 53 -18.30 -8.74 -17.46
C THR A 53 -18.28 -9.56 -16.18
N ASP A 54 -17.09 -9.86 -15.66
CA ASP A 54 -16.87 -10.62 -14.44
C ASP A 54 -15.94 -9.86 -13.50
N TYR A 55 -16.21 -9.97 -12.20
CA TYR A 55 -15.41 -9.36 -11.14
C TYR A 55 -14.84 -10.47 -10.26
N PRO A 56 -13.57 -10.90 -10.49
CA PRO A 56 -12.93 -11.91 -9.66
C PRO A 56 -12.69 -11.40 -8.23
N PHE A 57 -12.56 -10.08 -8.06
CA PHE A 57 -12.46 -9.41 -6.76
C PHE A 57 -13.02 -7.98 -6.84
N ALA A 58 -13.32 -7.38 -5.69
CA ALA A 58 -13.71 -5.98 -5.59
C ALA A 58 -12.66 -5.15 -4.85
N PRO A 59 -12.08 -4.09 -5.45
CA PRO A 59 -11.31 -3.11 -4.72
C PRO A 59 -12.23 -2.26 -3.85
N LEU A 60 -11.79 -1.97 -2.63
CA LEU A 60 -12.49 -1.15 -1.66
C LEU A 60 -11.63 0.04 -1.26
N LEU A 61 -12.28 1.21 -1.15
CA LEU A 61 -11.74 2.39 -0.50
C LEU A 61 -12.73 2.80 0.59
N THR A 62 -12.32 2.69 1.84
CA THR A 62 -13.12 3.09 2.99
C THR A 62 -12.82 4.51 3.44
N GLY A 63 -11.72 5.05 2.95
CA GLY A 63 -11.28 6.43 3.15
C GLY A 63 -10.35 6.90 2.04
N THR A 64 -9.98 8.15 2.07
CA THR A 64 -9.05 8.80 1.14
C THR A 64 -7.99 9.57 1.89
N GLY A 65 -6.77 9.60 1.33
CA GLY A 65 -5.63 10.30 1.90
C GLY A 65 -5.02 9.57 3.11
N CYS A 66 -3.97 10.18 3.66
CA CYS A 66 -3.24 9.64 4.79
C CYS A 66 -2.88 10.77 5.75
N PRO A 67 -3.07 10.62 7.09
CA PRO A 67 -2.70 11.64 8.06
C PRO A 67 -1.18 11.68 8.35
N PHE A 68 -0.40 10.76 7.77
CA PHE A 68 1.04 10.69 7.94
C PHE A 68 1.79 11.33 6.78
N SER A 69 2.98 11.88 7.08
CA SER A 69 3.87 12.54 6.11
C SER A 69 5.17 11.74 6.00
N CYS A 70 5.09 10.51 5.48
CA CYS A 70 6.27 9.68 5.27
C CYS A 70 7.18 10.29 4.19
N ALA A 71 8.49 10.37 4.46
CA ALA A 71 9.47 11.06 3.61
C ALA A 71 9.55 10.54 2.16
N TYR A 72 9.13 9.29 1.92
CA TYR A 72 9.14 8.62 0.61
C TYR A 72 7.77 8.63 -0.08
N CYS A 73 6.70 9.05 0.60
CA CYS A 73 5.33 8.80 0.15
C CYS A 73 4.67 10.04 -0.43
N ALA A 74 4.02 9.90 -1.58
CA ALA A 74 3.30 10.97 -2.23
C ALA A 74 1.84 11.14 -1.78
N SER A 75 1.30 10.27 -0.91
CA SER A 75 -0.13 10.30 -0.53
C SER A 75 -0.56 11.68 -0.02
N SER A 76 0.25 12.33 0.81
CA SER A 76 -0.05 13.67 1.33
C SER A 76 -0.03 14.77 0.26
N ALA A 77 0.76 14.60 -0.81
CA ALA A 77 0.82 15.52 -1.94
C ALA A 77 -0.34 15.31 -2.92
N LEU A 78 -0.78 14.06 -3.10
CA LEU A 78 -1.87 13.68 -4.01
C LEU A 78 -3.25 13.89 -3.40
N GLN A 79 -3.40 13.59 -2.11
CA GLN A 79 -4.65 13.71 -1.36
C GLN A 79 -4.39 14.50 -0.06
N ARG A 80 -4.64 15.81 -0.12
CA ARG A 80 -4.36 16.73 0.99
C ARG A 80 -5.30 16.58 2.19
N LYS A 81 -6.48 16.00 1.98
CA LYS A 81 -7.47 15.80 3.05
C LYS A 81 -7.63 14.32 3.33
N PHE A 82 -7.39 13.94 4.58
CA PHE A 82 -7.81 12.64 5.08
C PHE A 82 -9.31 12.67 5.35
N ALA A 83 -10.04 11.72 4.80
CA ALA A 83 -11.47 11.58 4.99
C ALA A 83 -11.87 10.11 5.05
N ARG A 84 -12.89 9.79 5.82
CA ARG A 84 -13.48 8.45 5.94
C ARG A 84 -14.87 8.44 5.34
N ARG A 85 -15.26 7.30 4.81
CA ARG A 85 -16.63 7.03 4.41
C ARG A 85 -17.43 6.52 5.60
N GLU A 86 -18.72 6.68 5.55
CA GLU A 86 -19.63 6.12 6.55
C GLU A 86 -19.59 4.58 6.52
N THR A 87 -19.59 3.97 7.71
CA THR A 87 -19.57 2.51 7.85
C THR A 87 -20.70 1.84 7.07
N SER A 88 -21.91 2.42 7.10
CA SER A 88 -23.08 1.91 6.40
C SER A 88 -22.91 1.88 4.88
N GLU A 89 -22.28 2.91 4.31
CA GLU A 89 -22.02 2.97 2.86
C GLU A 89 -21.03 1.89 2.42
N VAL A 90 -19.93 1.70 3.20
CA VAL A 90 -18.93 0.69 2.91
C VAL A 90 -19.52 -0.71 3.00
N VAL A 91 -20.29 -0.99 4.03
CA VAL A 91 -20.92 -2.30 4.24
C VAL A 91 -21.98 -2.58 3.17
N GLN A 92 -22.73 -1.57 2.77
CA GLN A 92 -23.70 -1.69 1.66
C GLN A 92 -22.98 -2.03 0.35
N GLU A 93 -21.89 -1.35 0.02
CA GLU A 93 -21.09 -1.63 -1.17
C GLU A 93 -20.56 -3.07 -1.18
N ILE A 94 -20.03 -3.54 -0.03
CA ILE A 94 -19.57 -4.93 0.12
C ILE A 94 -20.71 -5.92 -0.13
N ARG A 95 -21.90 -5.67 0.42
CA ARG A 95 -23.08 -6.52 0.20
C ARG A 95 -23.50 -6.56 -1.27
N GLU A 96 -23.56 -5.40 -1.94
CA GLU A 96 -23.93 -5.33 -3.36
C GLU A 96 -22.98 -6.17 -4.24
N PHE A 97 -21.69 -6.12 -3.97
CA PHE A 97 -20.72 -6.97 -4.66
C PHE A 97 -20.86 -8.45 -4.27
N TYR A 98 -21.05 -8.74 -2.99
CA TYR A 98 -21.23 -10.11 -2.49
C TYR A 98 -22.46 -10.78 -3.12
N ASP A 99 -23.59 -10.07 -3.20
CA ASP A 99 -24.84 -10.55 -3.81
C ASP A 99 -24.69 -10.78 -5.32
N SER A 100 -23.75 -10.07 -5.96
CA SER A 100 -23.39 -10.31 -7.36
C SER A 100 -22.39 -11.44 -7.58
N GLY A 101 -21.97 -12.17 -6.52
CA GLY A 101 -21.10 -13.31 -6.61
C GLY A 101 -19.65 -13.05 -6.22
N VAL A 102 -19.23 -11.81 -5.96
CA VAL A 102 -17.87 -11.51 -5.52
C VAL A 102 -17.62 -12.08 -4.12
N ARG A 103 -16.45 -12.69 -3.91
CA ARG A 103 -16.05 -13.28 -2.63
C ARG A 103 -14.71 -12.74 -2.11
N ASP A 104 -13.91 -12.12 -2.97
CA ASP A 104 -12.62 -11.53 -2.62
C ASP A 104 -12.72 -10.01 -2.67
N PHE A 105 -12.30 -9.35 -1.60
CA PHE A 105 -12.34 -7.90 -1.43
C PHE A 105 -10.96 -7.40 -1.03
N ALA A 106 -10.46 -6.36 -1.70
CA ALA A 106 -9.15 -5.79 -1.40
C ALA A 106 -9.27 -4.33 -0.96
N PHE A 107 -8.83 -4.03 0.25
CA PHE A 107 -8.74 -2.66 0.77
C PHE A 107 -7.50 -1.97 0.21
N TYR A 108 -7.71 -0.86 -0.48
CA TYR A 108 -6.64 -0.04 -1.09
C TYR A 108 -6.42 1.30 -0.38
N ASP A 109 -6.95 1.45 0.82
CA ASP A 109 -6.78 2.65 1.64
C ASP A 109 -5.30 2.92 1.96
N ASP A 110 -4.91 4.20 1.97
CA ASP A 110 -3.56 4.63 2.36
C ASP A 110 -3.34 4.50 3.88
N ALA A 111 -4.39 4.60 4.68
CA ALA A 111 -4.32 4.60 6.15
C ALA A 111 -5.50 3.85 6.80
N LEU A 112 -5.81 2.63 6.33
CA LEU A 112 -6.96 1.83 6.78
C LEU A 112 -7.05 1.68 8.29
N LEU A 113 -5.91 1.45 8.97
CA LEU A 113 -5.87 1.19 10.41
C LEU A 113 -5.72 2.45 11.27
N PHE A 114 -5.67 3.65 10.66
CA PHE A 114 -5.58 4.86 11.47
C PHE A 114 -6.84 5.03 12.30
N ASP A 115 -6.66 5.16 13.64
CA ASP A 115 -7.76 5.29 14.61
C ASP A 115 -8.83 4.19 14.41
N PRO A 116 -8.46 2.92 14.67
CA PRO A 116 -9.24 1.77 14.24
C PRO A 116 -10.62 1.67 14.90
N ASP A 117 -10.76 2.20 16.13
CA ASP A 117 -12.02 2.16 16.88
C ASP A 117 -13.11 3.01 16.23
N LEU A 118 -12.72 4.10 15.55
CA LEU A 118 -13.63 5.00 14.86
C LEU A 118 -13.83 4.65 13.38
N HIS A 119 -13.13 3.65 12.86
CA HIS A 119 -13.17 3.35 11.43
C HIS A 119 -13.28 1.87 11.10
N ILE A 120 -12.14 1.15 11.07
CA ILE A 120 -12.14 -0.22 10.53
C ILE A 120 -12.85 -1.21 11.46
N LYS A 121 -12.75 -1.07 12.78
CA LYS A 121 -13.44 -1.98 13.72
C LYS A 121 -14.97 -1.94 13.58
N PRO A 122 -15.65 -0.79 13.48
CA PRO A 122 -17.09 -0.75 13.16
C PRO A 122 -17.45 -1.44 11.85
N ILE A 123 -16.65 -1.27 10.80
CA ILE A 123 -16.86 -1.91 9.50
C ILE A 123 -16.75 -3.44 9.66
N LEU A 124 -15.69 -3.94 10.31
CA LEU A 124 -15.49 -5.37 10.51
C LEU A 124 -16.57 -5.99 11.40
N LYS A 125 -17.02 -5.30 12.47
CA LYS A 125 -18.14 -5.74 13.29
C LYS A 125 -19.42 -5.90 12.47
N ALA A 126 -19.69 -4.96 11.56
CA ALA A 126 -20.86 -5.03 10.70
C ALA A 126 -20.76 -6.17 9.66
N ILE A 127 -19.55 -6.43 9.11
CA ILE A 127 -19.29 -7.56 8.21
C ILE A 127 -19.52 -8.90 8.91
N VAL A 128 -18.95 -9.05 10.12
CA VAL A 128 -19.14 -10.26 10.95
C VAL A 128 -20.62 -10.45 11.29
N GLY A 129 -21.30 -9.40 11.73
CA GLY A 129 -22.73 -9.43 12.04
C GLY A 129 -23.63 -9.75 10.84
N ALA A 130 -23.17 -9.44 9.63
CA ALA A 130 -23.87 -9.78 8.38
C ALA A 130 -23.67 -11.25 7.96
N GLY A 131 -22.77 -12.01 8.60
CA GLY A 131 -22.49 -13.41 8.26
C GLY A 131 -21.92 -13.64 6.86
N LEU A 132 -21.23 -12.66 6.29
CA LEU A 132 -20.69 -12.73 4.93
C LEU A 132 -19.51 -13.72 4.88
N ASN A 133 -19.62 -14.78 4.09
CA ASN A 133 -18.51 -15.68 3.79
C ASN A 133 -17.62 -15.09 2.69
N ALA A 134 -16.92 -14.02 3.02
CA ALA A 134 -16.02 -13.29 2.12
C ALA A 134 -14.56 -13.42 2.57
N ARG A 135 -13.63 -13.13 1.65
CA ARG A 135 -12.19 -13.07 1.91
C ARG A 135 -11.73 -11.63 1.74
N PHE A 136 -11.00 -11.12 2.73
CA PHE A 136 -10.48 -9.76 2.71
C PHE A 136 -8.96 -9.74 2.58
N HIS A 137 -8.47 -8.79 1.80
CA HIS A 137 -7.08 -8.62 1.46
C HIS A 137 -6.65 -7.17 1.68
N CYS A 138 -5.46 -6.96 2.22
CA CYS A 138 -4.82 -5.65 2.32
C CYS A 138 -3.49 -5.69 1.56
N PRO A 139 -3.47 -5.32 0.27
CA PRO A 139 -2.23 -5.26 -0.50
C PRO A 139 -1.35 -4.07 -0.11
N ASN A 140 -1.94 -2.97 0.35
CA ASN A 140 -1.20 -1.81 0.84
C ASN A 140 -0.63 -2.04 2.24
N GLY A 141 0.51 -1.41 2.54
CA GLY A 141 1.18 -1.54 3.82
C GLY A 141 0.38 -0.93 4.98
N LEU A 142 -0.16 -1.78 5.84
CA LEU A 142 -0.87 -1.40 7.05
C LEU A 142 0.08 -0.88 8.12
N HIS A 143 -0.41 0.02 8.94
CA HIS A 143 0.35 0.59 10.06
C HIS A 143 0.33 -0.37 11.26
N ALA A 144 1.42 -1.10 11.48
CA ALA A 144 1.53 -2.13 12.51
C ALA A 144 1.20 -1.64 13.92
N ARG A 145 1.53 -0.37 14.26
CA ARG A 145 1.26 0.22 15.59
C ARG A 145 -0.20 0.20 16.03
N PHE A 146 -1.14 0.05 15.09
CA PHE A 146 -2.58 0.03 15.39
C PHE A 146 -3.17 -1.38 15.53
N VAL A 147 -2.34 -2.40 15.39
CA VAL A 147 -2.80 -3.79 15.51
C VAL A 147 -2.84 -4.18 16.98
N ASP A 148 -4.04 -4.23 17.54
CA ASP A 148 -4.33 -4.76 18.87
C ASP A 148 -5.08 -6.11 18.79
N ASP A 149 -5.28 -6.74 19.94
CA ASP A 149 -5.93 -8.06 20.02
C ASP A 149 -7.39 -8.04 19.54
N ASP A 150 -8.14 -6.95 19.80
CA ASP A 150 -9.52 -6.80 19.35
C ASP A 150 -9.59 -6.67 17.82
N LEU A 151 -8.76 -5.79 17.24
CA LEU A 151 -8.68 -5.64 15.78
C LEU A 151 -8.28 -6.95 15.10
N ALA A 152 -7.23 -7.63 15.59
CA ALA A 152 -6.79 -8.90 15.01
C ALA A 152 -7.86 -9.98 15.11
N SER A 153 -8.63 -10.03 16.21
CA SER A 153 -9.77 -10.91 16.37
C SER A 153 -10.87 -10.64 15.35
N LEU A 154 -11.22 -9.36 15.16
CA LEU A 154 -12.20 -8.92 14.16
C LEU A 154 -11.73 -9.22 12.73
N MET A 155 -10.46 -8.97 12.42
CA MET A 155 -9.87 -9.32 11.13
C MET A 155 -9.98 -10.83 10.87
N ARG A 156 -9.69 -11.67 11.88
CA ARG A 156 -9.82 -13.12 11.72
C ARG A 156 -11.26 -13.54 11.50
N ALA A 157 -12.18 -13.03 12.32
CA ALA A 157 -13.61 -13.35 12.25
C ALA A 157 -14.26 -12.88 10.94
N SER A 158 -13.82 -11.75 10.39
CA SER A 158 -14.33 -11.23 9.10
C SER A 158 -13.74 -11.92 7.87
N GLY A 159 -12.71 -12.77 8.01
CA GLY A 159 -12.18 -13.56 6.90
C GLY A 159 -10.97 -12.95 6.19
N PHE A 160 -10.14 -12.16 6.88
CA PHE A 160 -8.87 -11.70 6.29
C PHE A 160 -7.95 -12.84 5.90
N LYS A 161 -7.38 -12.76 4.70
CA LYS A 161 -6.46 -13.74 4.10
C LYS A 161 -5.11 -13.17 3.73
N THR A 162 -5.03 -11.87 3.53
CA THR A 162 -3.78 -11.19 3.18
C THR A 162 -3.63 -9.95 4.02
N ILE A 163 -2.64 -9.94 4.90
CA ILE A 163 -2.26 -8.80 5.73
C ILE A 163 -0.86 -8.38 5.31
N ARG A 164 -0.69 -7.14 4.90
CA ARG A 164 0.61 -6.56 4.56
C ARG A 164 0.90 -5.45 5.54
N LEU A 165 2.03 -5.55 6.25
CA LEU A 165 2.48 -4.54 7.22
C LEU A 165 3.66 -3.76 6.61
N GLY A 166 3.70 -2.46 6.79
CA GLY A 166 4.84 -1.64 6.39
C GLY A 166 5.85 -1.57 7.53
N LEU A 167 7.12 -1.91 7.26
CA LEU A 167 8.25 -1.66 8.16
C LEU A 167 9.23 -0.68 7.51
N GLU A 168 9.48 -0.87 6.24
CA GLU A 168 10.38 -0.14 5.35
C GLU A 168 11.86 -0.36 5.70
N THR A 169 12.26 -0.24 6.96
CA THR A 169 13.63 -0.44 7.45
C THR A 169 13.65 -0.83 8.93
N VAL A 170 14.72 -1.48 9.39
CA VAL A 170 14.98 -1.77 10.82
C VAL A 170 15.82 -0.69 11.48
N ASN A 171 16.44 0.21 10.73
CA ASN A 171 17.26 1.28 11.25
C ASN A 171 16.40 2.34 11.96
N ARG A 172 16.57 2.45 13.28
CA ARG A 172 15.78 3.38 14.12
C ARG A 172 15.90 4.84 13.71
N GLY A 173 17.11 5.27 13.30
CA GLY A 173 17.34 6.63 12.82
C GLY A 173 16.53 6.92 11.57
N ARG A 174 16.56 6.01 10.60
CA ARG A 174 15.80 6.10 9.36
C ARG A 174 14.30 5.96 9.58
N GLN A 175 13.84 5.07 10.46
CA GLN A 175 12.43 5.00 10.86
C GLN A 175 11.91 6.35 11.35
N LYS A 176 12.68 7.03 12.21
CA LYS A 176 12.34 8.37 12.71
C LYS A 176 12.36 9.43 11.61
N GLN A 177 13.40 9.45 10.77
CA GLN A 177 13.56 10.40 9.65
C GLN A 177 12.46 10.22 8.58
N SER A 178 12.02 8.99 8.33
CA SER A 178 10.97 8.71 7.34
C SER A 178 9.55 9.01 7.82
N GLY A 179 9.38 9.61 9.01
CA GLY A 179 8.09 10.05 9.55
C GLY A 179 7.59 9.28 10.79
N GLY A 180 8.39 8.34 11.32
CA GLY A 180 8.07 7.64 12.58
C GLY A 180 6.76 6.83 12.56
N LYS A 181 6.35 6.39 11.37
CA LYS A 181 5.09 5.66 11.13
C LYS A 181 5.03 4.34 11.90
N VAL A 182 6.15 3.62 11.98
CA VAL A 182 6.28 2.31 12.60
C VAL A 182 7.68 2.13 13.16
N THR A 183 7.80 1.41 14.28
CA THR A 183 9.07 0.92 14.83
C THR A 183 9.17 -0.59 14.68
N SER A 184 10.38 -1.15 14.82
CA SER A 184 10.57 -2.61 14.84
C SER A 184 9.78 -3.26 15.99
N GLY A 185 9.66 -2.59 17.15
CA GLY A 185 8.87 -3.07 18.27
C GLY A 185 7.36 -3.07 17.99
N ASP A 186 6.83 -2.04 17.30
CA ASP A 186 5.43 -2.04 16.87
C ASP A 186 5.13 -3.20 15.94
N LEU A 187 6.05 -3.49 14.99
CA LEU A 187 5.89 -4.61 14.07
C LEU A 187 5.93 -5.96 14.79
N GLU A 188 6.91 -6.15 15.67
CA GLU A 188 7.03 -7.38 16.46
C GLU A 188 5.77 -7.65 17.27
N HIS A 189 5.26 -6.63 17.97
CA HIS A 189 3.99 -6.73 18.71
C HIS A 189 2.83 -7.11 17.78
N ALA A 190 2.66 -6.42 16.65
CA ALA A 190 1.60 -6.71 15.69
C ALA A 190 1.64 -8.14 15.17
N VAL A 191 2.83 -8.63 14.80
CA VAL A 191 3.03 -10.01 14.32
C VAL A 191 2.68 -11.02 15.40
N GLN A 192 3.10 -10.79 16.65
CA GLN A 192 2.77 -11.66 17.78
C GLN A 192 1.26 -11.72 18.02
N VAL A 193 0.57 -10.56 18.00
CA VAL A 193 -0.88 -10.47 18.14
C VAL A 193 -1.59 -11.24 17.01
N LEU A 194 -1.23 -11.01 15.76
CA LEU A 194 -1.83 -11.70 14.61
C LEU A 194 -1.63 -13.21 14.69
N LYS A 195 -0.43 -13.68 15.05
CA LYS A 195 -0.15 -15.11 15.22
C LYS A 195 -0.97 -15.74 16.35
N ARG A 196 -1.11 -15.06 17.50
CA ARG A 196 -1.99 -15.52 18.61
C ARG A 196 -3.44 -15.66 18.16
N ARG A 197 -3.90 -14.84 17.21
CA ARG A 197 -5.25 -14.91 16.62
C ARG A 197 -5.35 -15.89 15.45
N GLY A 198 -4.32 -16.71 15.21
CA GLY A 198 -4.34 -17.83 14.28
C GLY A 198 -4.01 -17.46 12.82
N PHE A 199 -3.41 -16.29 12.57
CA PHE A 199 -2.88 -15.97 11.25
C PHE A 199 -1.57 -16.73 11.00
N ALA A 200 -1.49 -17.42 9.86
CA ALA A 200 -0.32 -18.16 9.45
C ALA A 200 0.72 -17.24 8.78
N LYS A 201 1.96 -17.72 8.64
CA LYS A 201 3.06 -17.01 7.95
C LYS A 201 2.64 -16.51 6.56
N GLU A 202 1.89 -17.31 5.83
CA GLU A 202 1.46 -17.00 4.47
C GLU A 202 0.46 -15.84 4.40
N GLU A 203 -0.29 -15.63 5.46
CA GLU A 203 -1.29 -14.57 5.57
C GLU A 203 -0.67 -13.22 6.00
N ILE A 204 0.52 -13.26 6.66
CA ILE A 204 1.23 -12.08 7.17
C ILE A 204 2.45 -11.80 6.30
N GLY A 205 2.45 -10.68 5.59
CA GLY A 205 3.61 -10.21 4.84
C GLY A 205 4.07 -8.84 5.33
N VAL A 206 5.36 -8.57 5.21
CA VAL A 206 5.96 -7.31 5.62
C VAL A 206 6.73 -6.70 4.47
N TYR A 207 6.47 -5.43 4.18
CA TYR A 207 7.23 -4.64 3.23
C TYR A 207 8.53 -4.14 3.87
N LEU A 208 9.65 -4.48 3.23
CA LEU A 208 10.99 -3.99 3.55
C LEU A 208 11.54 -3.28 2.32
N MET A 209 11.91 -2.02 2.44
CA MET A 209 12.48 -1.22 1.34
C MET A 209 13.98 -1.38 1.22
N TYR A 210 14.46 -1.33 -0.02
CA TYR A 210 15.87 -1.10 -0.32
C TYR A 210 16.04 0.03 -1.34
N GLY A 211 17.23 0.63 -1.37
CA GLY A 211 17.54 1.77 -2.22
C GLY A 211 17.13 3.13 -1.65
N LEU A 212 16.79 3.20 -0.36
CA LEU A 212 16.50 4.47 0.32
C LEU A 212 17.77 5.36 0.34
N PRO A 213 17.64 6.68 0.28
CA PRO A 213 18.79 7.60 0.30
C PRO A 213 19.72 7.31 1.49
N GLY A 214 21.01 7.03 1.21
CA GLY A 214 22.02 6.69 2.20
C GLY A 214 21.85 5.35 2.93
N GLN A 215 20.98 4.47 2.46
CA GLN A 215 20.84 3.12 3.01
C GLN A 215 21.94 2.21 2.47
N GLY A 216 22.64 1.51 3.37
CA GLY A 216 23.59 0.47 2.98
C GLY A 216 22.91 -0.90 2.84
N LEU A 217 23.50 -1.77 2.02
CA LEU A 217 22.95 -3.12 1.81
C LEU A 217 22.98 -3.98 3.09
N GLY A 218 23.91 -3.70 4.01
CA GLY A 218 23.95 -4.32 5.35
C GLY A 218 22.65 -4.09 6.13
N GLU A 219 22.09 -2.87 6.10
CA GLU A 219 20.82 -2.55 6.74
C GLU A 219 19.66 -3.38 6.16
N VAL A 220 19.66 -3.62 4.85
CA VAL A 220 18.65 -4.44 4.19
C VAL A 220 18.78 -5.91 4.64
N LYS A 221 20.01 -6.44 4.71
CA LYS A 221 20.31 -7.79 5.21
C LYS A 221 19.86 -7.97 6.66
N GLU A 222 20.14 -6.99 7.53
CA GLU A 222 19.64 -6.98 8.92
C GLU A 222 18.10 -7.00 8.97
N GLY A 223 17.44 -6.23 8.11
CA GLY A 223 15.98 -6.22 7.99
C GLY A 223 15.42 -7.58 7.58
N ILE A 224 16.04 -8.25 6.63
CA ILE A 224 15.66 -9.61 6.20
C ILE A 224 15.78 -10.59 7.38
N LEU A 225 16.92 -10.64 8.06
CA LEU A 225 17.13 -11.52 9.22
C LEU A 225 16.14 -11.26 10.34
N PHE A 226 15.82 -9.99 10.62
CA PHE A 226 14.79 -9.62 11.59
C PHE A 226 13.42 -10.17 11.20
N LEU A 227 13.00 -10.04 9.94
CA LEU A 227 11.71 -10.53 9.48
C LEU A 227 11.65 -12.07 9.41
N GLU A 228 12.76 -12.73 9.07
CA GLU A 228 12.91 -14.18 9.15
C GLU A 228 12.72 -14.67 10.60
N SER A 229 13.33 -13.99 11.58
CA SER A 229 13.15 -14.33 13.01
C SER A 229 11.71 -14.17 13.48
N LEU A 230 10.95 -13.25 12.89
CA LEU A 230 9.51 -13.10 13.15
C LEU A 230 8.65 -14.15 12.44
N GLY A 231 9.20 -14.93 11.51
CA GLY A 231 8.49 -15.96 10.75
C GLY A 231 7.29 -15.40 9.98
N VAL A 232 7.52 -14.38 9.17
CA VAL A 232 6.53 -13.72 8.28
C VAL A 232 7.01 -13.78 6.84
N ARG A 233 6.13 -13.54 5.86
CA ARG A 233 6.57 -13.34 4.47
C ARG A 233 7.23 -12.00 4.30
N ILE A 234 8.31 -11.96 3.55
CA ILE A 234 9.08 -10.75 3.26
C ILE A 234 8.76 -10.27 1.84
N HIS A 235 8.38 -9.02 1.72
CA HIS A 235 8.20 -8.35 0.45
C HIS A 235 9.28 -7.26 0.31
N LEU A 236 10.36 -7.60 -0.40
CA LEU A 236 11.36 -6.60 -0.77
C LEU A 236 10.76 -5.67 -1.82
N THR A 237 10.79 -4.37 -1.52
CA THR A 237 10.28 -3.31 -2.40
C THR A 237 11.39 -2.32 -2.71
N GLU A 238 11.52 -2.01 -3.98
CA GLU A 238 12.45 -0.99 -4.46
C GLU A 238 11.93 0.40 -4.10
N PHE A 239 12.81 1.25 -3.61
CA PHE A 239 12.52 2.67 -3.49
C PHE A 239 12.41 3.33 -4.88
N SER A 240 11.37 4.13 -5.08
CA SER A 240 11.17 4.97 -6.25
C SER A 240 11.04 6.42 -5.79
N PRO A 241 11.95 7.32 -6.17
CA PRO A 241 11.83 8.71 -5.80
C PRO A 241 10.65 9.37 -6.52
N ILE A 242 9.83 10.08 -5.76
CA ILE A 242 8.64 10.74 -6.28
C ILE A 242 8.77 12.24 -6.07
N PRO A 243 8.63 13.09 -7.11
CA PRO A 243 8.67 14.53 -6.99
C PRO A 243 7.70 15.07 -5.92
N GLY A 244 8.16 16.04 -5.15
CA GLY A 244 7.38 16.64 -4.07
C GLY A 244 7.44 15.90 -2.74
N THR A 245 8.17 14.79 -2.65
CA THR A 245 8.45 14.09 -1.38
C THR A 245 9.75 14.59 -0.76
N GLU A 246 9.92 14.35 0.55
CA GLU A 246 11.14 14.73 1.27
C GLU A 246 12.37 14.03 0.70
N TYR A 247 12.27 12.73 0.41
CA TYR A 247 13.40 12.00 -0.18
C TYR A 247 13.72 12.43 -1.60
N TRP A 248 12.74 12.92 -2.38
CA TRP A 248 13.04 13.58 -3.65
C TRP A 248 13.91 14.80 -3.44
N ARG A 249 13.56 15.66 -2.46
CA ARG A 249 14.34 16.86 -2.14
C ARG A 249 15.79 16.51 -1.77
N VAL A 250 15.96 15.50 -0.92
CA VAL A 250 17.30 15.00 -0.54
C VAL A 250 18.10 14.54 -1.76
N LEU A 251 17.47 13.86 -2.70
CA LEU A 251 18.15 13.39 -3.91
C LEU A 251 18.51 14.54 -4.86
N VAL A 252 17.67 15.56 -4.96
CA VAL A 252 17.96 16.78 -5.72
C VAL A 252 19.15 17.54 -5.12
N GLU A 253 19.16 17.74 -3.81
CA GLU A 253 20.25 18.39 -3.09
C GLU A 253 21.61 17.66 -3.26
N ASN A 254 21.57 16.35 -3.41
CA ASN A 254 22.76 15.54 -3.69
C ASN A 254 23.08 15.38 -5.19
N GLY A 255 22.34 16.04 -6.07
CA GLY A 255 22.58 16.02 -7.52
C GLY A 255 22.28 14.65 -8.20
N ILE A 256 21.51 13.78 -7.54
CA ILE A 256 21.16 12.44 -8.05
C ILE A 256 19.98 12.52 -9.02
N VAL A 257 19.00 13.37 -8.72
CA VAL A 257 17.84 13.64 -9.57
C VAL A 257 17.61 15.14 -9.66
N GLY A 258 16.83 15.60 -10.64
CA GLY A 258 16.48 17.02 -10.83
C GLY A 258 15.32 17.19 -11.79
N GLU A 259 15.01 18.45 -12.15
CA GLU A 259 13.89 18.79 -13.05
C GLU A 259 14.00 18.11 -14.42
N GLY A 260 15.22 17.94 -14.93
CA GLY A 260 15.50 17.27 -16.20
C GLY A 260 15.59 15.73 -16.11
N THR A 261 15.36 15.13 -14.96
CA THR A 261 15.41 13.68 -14.81
C THR A 261 14.24 13.03 -15.54
N ASP A 262 14.52 12.09 -16.44
CA ASP A 262 13.47 11.30 -17.08
C ASP A 262 12.70 10.48 -16.04
N PRO A 263 11.36 10.58 -15.99
CA PRO A 263 10.54 9.80 -15.07
C PRO A 263 10.76 8.28 -15.13
N LEU A 264 11.18 7.75 -16.28
CA LEU A 264 11.49 6.32 -16.42
C LEU A 264 12.71 5.91 -15.57
N LEU A 265 13.67 6.81 -15.36
CA LEU A 265 14.84 6.55 -14.53
C LEU A 265 14.50 6.49 -13.03
N THR A 266 13.37 7.04 -12.63
CA THR A 266 12.88 7.00 -11.24
C THR A 266 11.99 5.80 -10.96
N ASN A 267 11.70 4.98 -11.96
CA ASN A 267 10.99 3.72 -11.79
C ASN A 267 11.74 2.82 -10.79
N ASN A 268 10.99 2.19 -9.90
CA ASN A 268 11.53 1.33 -8.85
C ASN A 268 12.46 0.23 -9.39
N SER A 269 12.15 -0.37 -10.55
CA SER A 269 12.98 -1.40 -11.17
C SER A 269 14.28 -0.86 -11.81
N VAL A 270 14.40 0.44 -11.98
CA VAL A 270 15.57 1.08 -12.62
C VAL A 270 16.40 1.85 -11.61
N PHE A 271 15.75 2.67 -10.78
CA PHE A 271 16.42 3.60 -9.87
C PHE A 271 17.38 2.89 -8.92
N SER A 272 16.95 1.80 -8.30
CA SER A 272 17.77 1.06 -7.33
C SER A 272 19.04 0.47 -7.95
N TYR A 273 18.99 0.08 -9.23
CA TYR A 273 20.15 -0.46 -9.95
C TYR A 273 21.13 0.62 -10.41
N LEU A 274 20.62 1.81 -10.75
CA LEU A 274 21.46 2.88 -11.29
C LEU A 274 22.03 3.81 -10.22
N PHE A 275 21.29 4.08 -9.16
CA PHE A 275 21.57 5.18 -8.24
C PHE A 275 21.77 4.78 -6.77
N SER A 276 21.48 3.54 -6.37
CA SER A 276 21.67 3.10 -4.98
C SER A 276 23.13 2.87 -4.60
N GLY A 277 24.00 2.68 -5.59
CA GLY A 277 25.39 2.26 -5.37
C GLY A 277 25.56 0.79 -4.96
N TYR A 278 24.50 -0.01 -5.05
CA TYR A 278 24.58 -1.44 -4.75
C TYR A 278 25.10 -2.23 -5.95
N ASP A 279 25.80 -3.32 -5.68
CA ASP A 279 26.12 -4.31 -6.72
C ASP A 279 24.80 -4.99 -7.17
N PRO A 280 24.45 -4.93 -8.46
CA PRO A 280 23.28 -5.63 -8.99
C PRO A 280 23.22 -7.11 -8.64
N CYS A 281 24.37 -7.79 -8.67
CA CYS A 281 24.46 -9.22 -8.31
C CYS A 281 24.06 -9.46 -6.83
N GLU A 282 24.45 -8.57 -5.90
CA GLU A 282 24.05 -8.69 -4.51
C GLU A 282 22.56 -8.47 -4.31
N ILE A 283 21.95 -7.51 -5.03
CA ILE A 283 20.49 -7.30 -5.01
C ILE A 283 19.77 -8.56 -5.49
N ASP A 284 20.20 -9.14 -6.60
CA ASP A 284 19.57 -10.34 -7.16
C ASP A 284 19.71 -11.54 -6.23
N GLN A 285 20.87 -11.70 -5.59
CA GLN A 285 21.07 -12.72 -4.55
C GLN A 285 20.10 -12.54 -3.38
N LEU A 286 19.90 -11.32 -2.89
CA LEU A 286 18.93 -11.04 -1.83
C LEU A 286 17.49 -11.37 -2.26
N LYS A 287 17.08 -10.98 -3.47
CA LYS A 287 15.76 -11.30 -4.03
C LYS A 287 15.55 -12.82 -4.13
N VAL A 288 16.55 -13.55 -4.60
CA VAL A 288 16.52 -15.02 -4.68
C VAL A 288 16.42 -15.64 -3.29
N GLY A 289 17.22 -15.17 -2.32
CA GLY A 289 17.19 -15.63 -0.93
C GLY A 289 15.82 -15.43 -0.29
N VAL A 290 15.27 -14.23 -0.38
CA VAL A 290 13.93 -13.92 0.14
C VAL A 290 12.83 -14.75 -0.54
N LYS A 291 12.91 -14.94 -1.86
CA LYS A 291 11.98 -15.80 -2.58
C LYS A 291 12.05 -17.23 -2.05
N LYS A 292 13.27 -17.77 -1.87
CA LYS A 292 13.47 -19.12 -1.31
C LYS A 292 12.85 -19.23 0.08
N TYR A 293 13.18 -18.32 1.01
CA TYR A 293 12.62 -18.27 2.35
C TYR A 293 11.07 -18.22 2.36
N ASN A 294 10.46 -17.41 1.49
CA ASN A 294 9.02 -17.30 1.42
C ASN A 294 8.31 -18.57 0.93
N PHE A 295 9.01 -19.48 0.23
CA PHE A 295 8.44 -20.71 -0.37
C PHE A 295 8.92 -22.00 0.29
N GLU A 296 9.86 -21.98 1.22
CA GLU A 296 10.38 -23.20 1.90
C GLU A 296 9.28 -23.97 2.62
N ASP A 297 8.37 -23.29 3.33
CA ASP A 297 7.26 -23.92 4.05
C ASP A 297 6.24 -24.62 3.12
N PHE A 298 6.16 -24.21 1.86
CA PHE A 298 5.25 -24.85 0.88
C PHE A 298 5.67 -26.28 0.50
N ARG A 299 6.97 -26.57 0.59
CA ARG A 299 7.51 -27.91 0.26
C ARG A 299 7.39 -28.87 1.43
N GLU A 300 7.60 -28.40 2.65
CA GLU A 300 7.51 -29.25 3.86
C GLU A 300 6.07 -29.74 4.09
N ARG A 301 5.05 -28.91 3.88
CA ARG A 301 3.64 -29.32 4.02
C ARG A 301 3.18 -30.27 2.92
N ARG A 302 3.70 -30.19 1.70
CA ARG A 302 3.42 -31.17 0.62
C ARG A 302 4.14 -32.49 0.83
N GLY A 303 5.22 -32.52 1.59
CA GLY A 303 5.94 -33.75 1.96
C GLY A 303 5.28 -34.54 3.09
N GLN A 304 4.46 -33.89 3.92
CA GLN A 304 3.74 -34.53 5.04
C GLN A 304 2.35 -35.08 4.68
N THR A 305 1.89 -34.88 3.45
CA THR A 305 0.59 -35.37 2.93
C THR A 305 0.76 -36.48 1.89
N ARG A 306 1.84 -37.25 1.98
CA ARG A 306 2.04 -38.50 1.21
C ARG A 306 2.20 -39.68 2.13
#